data_265ad475db2738470c7cc3d307b881db
#
_entry.id   265ad475db2738470c7cc3d307b881db
#
_cell.length_a   1.000
_cell.length_b   1.000
_cell.length_c   1.000
_cell.angle_alpha   90.00
_cell.angle_beta   90.00
_cell.angle_gamma   90.00
#
_symmetry.space_group_name_H-M   'P 1'
#
loop_
_entity.id
_entity.type
_entity.pdbx_description
1 polymer ?
#
loop_
_entity_poly.entity_id
_entity_poly.type
_entity_poly.pdbx_seq_one_letter_code
_entity_poly.pdbx_strand_id
1 'polypeptide(L)'
;SHKSKAIIQESIDYIRENEEIRDVLVTGGDALTLKDDYLEWILSQLKEIPHVDYVRLGTRTLVTMPQRITDEFCNMLKKYHPIYINTHFNHPMEITKESKEACEKLANAGVPLGNQAVLLNGINNDKFVMRCLNQELLKIRVKPYYIFQSKHVKGTKHFNTSVDDGLEIMEYLRGYTSGMAIPTYIVNAPKGGGKTPLLPQYLVSKGTDYVMLRTWEGKVIKMEDEPAVDIKKLIKEQAQD
;
A
#
# COMPACT_ATOMS: atom_id res chain seq x y z
N SER A 1 -6.59 18.14 16.78
CA SER A 1 -7.52 19.25 16.48
C SER A 1 -7.98 19.10 15.04
N HIS A 2 -9.29 18.98 14.82
CA HIS A 2 -9.83 18.98 13.47
C HIS A 2 -9.59 20.36 12.84
N LYS A 3 -9.04 20.37 11.61
CA LYS A 3 -8.92 21.62 10.85
C LYS A 3 -10.31 22.20 10.60
N SER A 4 -10.44 23.52 10.60
CA SER A 4 -11.71 24.16 10.28
C SER A 4 -12.16 23.84 8.84
N LYS A 5 -13.46 23.89 8.58
CA LYS A 5 -13.98 23.72 7.21
C LYS A 5 -13.32 24.68 6.22
N ALA A 6 -12.99 25.90 6.63
CA ALA A 6 -12.32 26.87 5.78
C ALA A 6 -10.96 26.38 5.27
N ILE A 7 -10.11 25.82 6.15
CA ILE A 7 -8.78 25.30 5.76
C ILE A 7 -8.92 24.09 4.82
N ILE A 8 -9.89 23.23 5.04
CA ILE A 8 -10.14 22.09 4.14
C ILE A 8 -10.68 22.59 2.80
N GLN A 9 -11.54 23.62 2.79
CA GLN A 9 -12.05 24.22 1.56
C GLN A 9 -10.90 24.81 0.71
N GLU A 10 -9.98 25.54 1.30
CA GLU A 10 -8.78 26.05 0.61
C GLU A 10 -7.98 24.91 -0.05
N SER A 11 -7.87 23.76 0.64
CA SER A 11 -7.20 22.59 0.08
C SER A 11 -7.98 21.96 -1.10
N ILE A 12 -9.31 21.93 -1.02
CA ILE A 12 -10.19 21.46 -2.09
C ILE A 12 -10.13 22.39 -3.30
N ASP A 13 -10.14 23.70 -3.06
CA ASP A 13 -10.03 24.71 -4.13
C ASP A 13 -8.68 24.63 -4.82
N TYR A 14 -7.59 24.42 -4.07
CA TYR A 14 -6.27 24.14 -4.65
C TYR A 14 -6.28 22.89 -5.54
N ILE A 15 -6.90 21.79 -5.11
CA ILE A 15 -7.04 20.58 -5.92
C ILE A 15 -7.83 20.89 -7.20
N ARG A 16 -8.91 21.68 -7.11
CA ARG A 16 -9.75 22.05 -8.26
C ARG A 16 -9.01 22.87 -9.30
N GLU A 17 -8.07 23.72 -8.87
CA GLU A 17 -7.24 24.58 -9.73
C GLU A 17 -6.03 23.86 -10.36
N ASN A 18 -5.69 22.65 -9.89
CA ASN A 18 -4.50 21.91 -10.33
C ASN A 18 -4.91 20.56 -10.95
N GLU A 19 -5.15 20.56 -12.26
CA GLU A 19 -5.69 19.42 -13.01
C GLU A 19 -4.77 18.19 -13.04
N GLU A 20 -3.48 18.33 -12.72
CA GLU A 20 -2.53 17.22 -12.57
C GLU A 20 -2.78 16.37 -11.32
N ILE A 21 -3.57 16.84 -10.35
CA ILE A 21 -3.92 16.12 -9.14
C ILE A 21 -5.06 15.14 -9.43
N ARG A 22 -4.73 13.86 -9.59
CA ARG A 22 -5.68 12.80 -9.93
C ARG A 22 -6.03 11.87 -8.77
N ASP A 23 -5.20 11.86 -7.73
CA ASP A 23 -5.28 10.98 -6.56
C ASP A 23 -5.23 11.82 -5.29
N VAL A 24 -6.28 11.74 -4.47
CA VAL A 24 -6.37 12.51 -3.23
C VAL A 24 -6.36 11.57 -2.03
N LEU A 25 -5.36 11.73 -1.17
CA LEU A 25 -5.28 11.01 0.10
C LEU A 25 -5.80 11.90 1.25
N VAL A 26 -6.97 11.56 1.78
CA VAL A 26 -7.50 12.17 3.01
C VAL A 26 -6.84 11.51 4.21
N THR A 27 -6.03 12.28 4.92
CA THR A 27 -5.25 11.85 6.08
C THR A 27 -5.00 13.03 7.02
N GLY A 28 -4.15 12.83 8.03
CA GLY A 28 -3.81 13.88 9.01
C GLY A 28 -4.57 13.69 10.32
N GLY A 29 -3.88 13.15 11.34
CA GLY A 29 -4.52 12.44 12.43
C GLY A 29 -5.02 11.10 11.94
N ASP A 30 -6.31 10.84 12.01
CA ASP A 30 -6.93 9.67 11.37
C ASP A 30 -8.23 10.11 10.69
N ALA A 31 -8.35 9.83 9.38
CA ALA A 31 -9.48 10.29 8.57
C ALA A 31 -10.84 9.78 9.08
N LEU A 32 -10.89 8.57 9.66
CA LEU A 32 -12.13 7.98 10.13
C LEU A 32 -12.52 8.42 11.56
N THR A 33 -11.73 9.27 12.21
CA THR A 33 -12.14 9.94 13.46
C THR A 33 -13.01 11.17 13.21
N LEU A 34 -13.15 11.59 11.95
CA LEU A 34 -14.10 12.63 11.55
C LEU A 34 -15.53 12.12 11.71
N LYS A 35 -16.48 13.02 11.97
CA LYS A 35 -17.92 12.71 11.91
C LYS A 35 -18.32 12.38 10.49
N ASP A 36 -19.34 11.55 10.32
CA ASP A 36 -19.80 11.09 9.01
C ASP A 36 -20.21 12.24 8.10
N ASP A 37 -20.97 13.19 8.62
CA ASP A 37 -21.43 14.37 7.89
C ASP A 37 -20.26 15.25 7.39
N TYR A 38 -19.20 15.35 8.19
CA TYR A 38 -18.02 16.12 7.81
C TYR A 38 -17.16 15.38 6.77
N LEU A 39 -16.97 14.08 6.91
CA LEU A 39 -16.26 13.29 5.92
C LEU A 39 -17.05 13.20 4.62
N GLU A 40 -18.37 13.03 4.69
CA GLU A 40 -19.26 13.01 3.53
C GLU A 40 -19.18 14.34 2.75
N TRP A 41 -19.16 15.46 3.45
CA TRP A 41 -18.95 16.76 2.82
C TRP A 41 -17.61 16.85 2.06
N ILE A 42 -16.51 16.36 2.65
CA ILE A 42 -15.21 16.32 1.94
C ILE A 42 -15.31 15.46 0.68
N LEU A 43 -15.86 14.25 0.80
CA LEU A 43 -15.99 13.32 -0.30
C LEU A 43 -16.87 13.86 -1.42
N SER A 44 -17.98 14.55 -1.09
CA SER A 44 -18.87 15.16 -2.08
C SER A 44 -18.16 16.25 -2.88
N GLN A 45 -17.39 17.12 -2.22
CA GLN A 45 -16.62 18.16 -2.89
C GLN A 45 -15.54 17.60 -3.82
N LEU A 46 -14.84 16.54 -3.40
CA LEU A 46 -13.82 15.88 -4.23
C LEU A 46 -14.43 15.14 -5.43
N LYS A 47 -15.62 14.55 -5.26
CA LYS A 47 -16.35 13.85 -6.32
C LYS A 47 -16.80 14.79 -7.44
N GLU A 48 -17.03 16.07 -7.15
CA GLU A 48 -17.40 17.09 -8.13
C GLU A 48 -16.22 17.59 -8.98
N ILE A 49 -14.97 17.19 -8.65
CA ILE A 49 -13.79 17.61 -9.40
C ILE A 49 -13.51 16.58 -10.51
N PRO A 50 -13.65 16.94 -11.81
CA PRO A 50 -13.64 15.96 -12.91
C PRO A 50 -12.32 15.20 -13.09
N HIS A 51 -11.19 15.83 -12.73
CA HIS A 51 -9.86 15.25 -12.90
C HIS A 51 -9.41 14.41 -11.71
N VAL A 52 -10.17 14.39 -10.59
CA VAL A 52 -9.88 13.50 -9.46
C VAL A 52 -10.44 12.10 -9.76
N ASP A 53 -9.57 11.16 -10.09
CA ASP A 53 -9.96 9.81 -10.50
C ASP A 53 -10.44 8.97 -9.31
N TYR A 54 -9.78 9.10 -8.15
CA TYR A 54 -10.12 8.35 -6.95
C TYR A 54 -9.62 9.02 -5.66
N VAL A 55 -10.26 8.64 -4.57
CA VAL A 55 -9.93 9.13 -3.23
C VAL A 55 -9.45 7.96 -2.36
N ARG A 56 -8.44 8.20 -1.55
CA ARG A 56 -7.96 7.26 -0.55
C ARG A 56 -8.14 7.81 0.85
N LEU A 57 -8.56 6.96 1.79
CA LEU A 57 -8.63 7.28 3.21
C LEU A 57 -7.50 6.55 3.95
N GLY A 58 -6.68 7.28 4.70
CA GLY A 58 -5.64 6.70 5.56
C GLY A 58 -6.16 6.58 7.00
N THR A 59 -6.15 5.37 7.56
CA THR A 59 -6.70 5.14 8.90
C THR A 59 -6.04 3.99 9.66
N ARG A 60 -5.99 4.09 10.98
CA ARG A 60 -5.73 2.98 11.89
C ARG A 60 -6.97 2.54 12.65
N THR A 61 -8.11 3.14 12.40
CA THR A 61 -9.37 2.92 13.13
C THR A 61 -9.83 1.47 13.08
N LEU A 62 -9.55 0.73 11.97
CA LEU A 62 -9.88 -0.70 11.86
C LEU A 62 -9.19 -1.56 12.93
N VAL A 63 -8.08 -1.09 13.50
CA VAL A 63 -7.34 -1.72 14.59
C VAL A 63 -7.77 -1.14 15.94
N THR A 64 -7.82 0.19 16.06
CA THR A 64 -7.92 0.88 17.36
C THR A 64 -9.35 1.13 17.81
N MET A 65 -10.29 1.21 16.87
CA MET A 65 -11.71 1.52 17.12
C MET A 65 -12.60 0.91 16.01
N PRO A 66 -12.59 -0.42 15.81
CA PRO A 66 -13.29 -1.07 14.68
C PRO A 66 -14.81 -0.83 14.71
N GLN A 67 -15.43 -0.60 15.88
CA GLN A 67 -16.84 -0.25 16.02
C GLN A 67 -17.24 1.05 15.32
N ARG A 68 -16.25 1.87 14.90
CA ARG A 68 -16.47 3.06 14.07
C ARG A 68 -17.05 2.71 12.69
N ILE A 69 -16.85 1.49 12.23
CA ILE A 69 -17.30 1.02 10.92
C ILE A 69 -18.74 0.47 11.07
N THR A 70 -19.69 1.38 10.96
CA THR A 70 -21.12 1.06 10.97
C THR A 70 -21.64 0.78 9.57
N ASP A 71 -22.85 0.23 9.47
CA ASP A 71 -23.50 -0.02 8.18
C ASP A 71 -23.88 1.30 7.49
N GLU A 72 -24.27 2.32 8.27
CA GLU A 72 -24.57 3.67 7.78
C GLU A 72 -23.33 4.31 7.17
N PHE A 73 -22.17 4.19 7.86
CA PHE A 73 -20.88 4.64 7.33
C PHE A 73 -20.52 3.95 6.02
N CYS A 74 -20.67 2.63 5.94
CA CYS A 74 -20.43 1.87 4.72
C CYS A 74 -21.38 2.27 3.58
N ASN A 75 -22.65 2.50 3.89
CA ASN A 75 -23.64 2.97 2.90
C ASN A 75 -23.33 4.40 2.41
N MET A 76 -22.81 5.25 3.25
CA MET A 76 -22.32 6.58 2.87
C MET A 76 -21.16 6.44 1.87
N LEU A 77 -20.15 5.62 2.16
CA LEU A 77 -18.99 5.44 1.28
C LEU A 77 -19.36 4.92 -0.12
N LYS A 78 -20.40 4.08 -0.25
CA LYS A 78 -20.87 3.56 -1.55
C LYS A 78 -21.23 4.65 -2.56
N LYS A 79 -21.61 5.84 -2.11
CA LYS A 79 -21.97 6.97 -2.97
C LYS A 79 -20.76 7.60 -3.68
N TYR A 80 -19.53 7.35 -3.16
CA TYR A 80 -18.32 8.08 -3.54
C TYR A 80 -17.24 7.21 -4.20
N HIS A 81 -17.61 6.06 -4.74
CA HIS A 81 -16.65 5.24 -5.50
C HIS A 81 -16.11 5.98 -6.75
N PRO A 82 -14.85 5.74 -7.14
CA PRO A 82 -13.90 4.79 -6.53
C PRO A 82 -13.21 5.38 -5.29
N ILE A 83 -13.33 4.66 -4.16
CA ILE A 83 -12.70 5.01 -2.88
C ILE A 83 -11.90 3.82 -2.35
N TYR A 84 -10.73 4.08 -1.78
CA TYR A 84 -9.82 3.08 -1.24
C TYR A 84 -9.51 3.40 0.22
N ILE A 85 -9.26 2.38 1.03
CA ILE A 85 -8.81 2.56 2.41
C ILE A 85 -7.43 1.92 2.59
N ASN A 86 -6.47 2.71 3.06
CA ASN A 86 -5.18 2.24 3.53
C ASN A 86 -5.20 2.16 5.05
N THR A 87 -5.10 0.94 5.58
CA THR A 87 -5.08 0.68 7.02
C THR A 87 -3.69 0.32 7.54
N HIS A 88 -3.54 0.18 8.87
CA HIS A 88 -2.27 -0.04 9.53
C HIS A 88 -2.38 -1.14 10.58
N PHE A 89 -2.30 -2.40 10.14
CA PHE A 89 -2.04 -3.56 10.99
C PHE A 89 -0.52 -3.80 11.02
N ASN A 90 0.06 -3.90 12.20
CA ASN A 90 1.49 -4.14 12.39
C ASN A 90 1.79 -5.54 12.96
N HIS A 91 0.81 -6.21 13.55
CA HIS A 91 0.99 -7.53 14.15
C HIS A 91 -0.26 -8.42 13.96
N PRO A 92 -0.12 -9.76 13.82
CA PRO A 92 -1.27 -10.66 13.69
C PRO A 92 -2.30 -10.54 14.84
N MET A 93 -1.84 -10.26 16.05
CA MET A 93 -2.72 -10.08 17.23
C MET A 93 -3.65 -8.86 17.12
N GLU A 94 -3.41 -7.94 16.23
CA GLU A 94 -4.30 -6.80 15.96
C GLU A 94 -5.53 -7.21 15.11
N ILE A 95 -5.51 -8.42 14.52
CA ILE A 95 -6.63 -8.97 13.76
C ILE A 95 -7.59 -9.65 14.73
N THR A 96 -8.39 -8.85 15.42
CA THR A 96 -9.43 -9.30 16.33
C THR A 96 -10.72 -9.65 15.58
N LYS A 97 -11.70 -10.21 16.27
CA LYS A 97 -13.04 -10.46 15.70
C LYS A 97 -13.66 -9.16 15.19
N GLU A 98 -13.58 -8.09 15.98
CA GLU A 98 -14.15 -6.78 15.67
C GLU A 98 -13.46 -6.12 14.48
N SER A 99 -12.12 -6.21 14.40
CA SER A 99 -11.37 -5.67 13.25
C SER A 99 -11.68 -6.44 11.97
N LYS A 100 -11.85 -7.77 12.05
CA LYS A 100 -12.31 -8.60 10.93
C LYS A 100 -13.69 -8.18 10.43
N GLU A 101 -14.67 -8.04 11.33
CA GLU A 101 -16.03 -7.61 10.99
C GLU A 101 -16.04 -6.23 10.34
N ALA A 102 -15.22 -5.28 10.84
CA ALA A 102 -15.06 -3.96 10.25
C ALA A 102 -14.49 -4.02 8.81
N CYS A 103 -13.45 -4.82 8.59
CA CYS A 103 -12.89 -5.04 7.26
C CYS A 103 -13.90 -5.69 6.31
N GLU A 104 -14.66 -6.68 6.78
CA GLU A 104 -15.68 -7.34 5.99
C GLU A 104 -16.79 -6.38 5.55
N LYS A 105 -17.27 -5.50 6.45
CA LYS A 105 -18.28 -4.47 6.13
C LYS A 105 -17.80 -3.55 5.01
N LEU A 106 -16.59 -3.03 5.11
CA LEU A 106 -15.99 -2.17 4.08
C LEU A 106 -15.80 -2.90 2.75
N ALA A 107 -15.28 -4.12 2.78
CA ALA A 107 -15.09 -4.92 1.58
C ALA A 107 -16.44 -5.31 0.92
N ASN A 108 -17.48 -5.57 1.71
CA ASN A 108 -18.85 -5.79 1.22
C ASN A 108 -19.48 -4.50 0.63
N ALA A 109 -19.05 -3.34 1.11
CA ALA A 109 -19.42 -2.05 0.54
C ALA A 109 -18.67 -1.73 -0.77
N GLY A 110 -17.80 -2.63 -1.26
CA GLY A 110 -17.01 -2.42 -2.47
C GLY A 110 -15.77 -1.57 -2.29
N VAL A 111 -15.32 -1.35 -1.04
CA VAL A 111 -14.12 -0.55 -0.73
C VAL A 111 -12.89 -1.45 -0.68
N PRO A 112 -11.94 -1.32 -1.62
CA PRO A 112 -10.67 -2.05 -1.55
C PRO A 112 -9.83 -1.61 -0.34
N LEU A 113 -9.25 -2.62 0.35
CA LEU A 113 -8.45 -2.40 1.56
C LEU A 113 -6.98 -2.76 1.31
N GLY A 114 -6.07 -1.84 1.65
CA GLY A 114 -4.63 -2.06 1.61
C GLY A 114 -3.99 -1.84 2.97
N ASN A 115 -3.10 -2.76 3.38
CA ASN A 115 -2.37 -2.62 4.64
C ASN A 115 -1.00 -1.97 4.44
N GLN A 116 -0.66 -1.02 5.29
CA GLN A 116 0.64 -0.36 5.37
C GLN A 116 1.26 -0.65 6.75
N ALA A 117 2.03 -1.73 6.86
CA ALA A 117 2.76 -2.04 8.09
C ALA A 117 4.01 -1.14 8.23
N VAL A 118 4.41 -0.87 9.45
CA VAL A 118 5.72 -0.31 9.78
C VAL A 118 6.56 -1.39 10.43
N LEU A 119 7.80 -1.55 9.99
CA LEU A 119 8.73 -2.51 10.57
C LEU A 119 9.24 -1.98 11.91
N LEU A 120 8.98 -2.72 12.98
CA LEU A 120 9.24 -2.31 14.36
C LEU A 120 10.04 -3.38 15.09
N ASN A 121 11.19 -3.00 15.63
CA ASN A 121 12.05 -3.91 16.39
C ASN A 121 11.32 -4.48 17.62
N GLY A 122 11.45 -5.80 17.81
CA GLY A 122 10.83 -6.52 18.91
C GLY A 122 9.30 -6.69 18.81
N ILE A 123 8.68 -6.25 17.70
CA ILE A 123 7.25 -6.37 17.43
C ILE A 123 6.99 -7.27 16.22
N ASN A 124 7.52 -6.88 15.06
CA ASN A 124 7.23 -7.55 13.79
C ASN A 124 8.44 -7.65 12.85
N ASN A 125 9.66 -7.39 13.33
CA ASN A 125 10.89 -7.55 12.58
C ASN A 125 11.36 -9.02 12.48
N ASP A 126 10.44 -9.94 12.65
CA ASP A 126 10.61 -11.39 12.47
C ASP A 126 9.86 -11.85 11.21
N LYS A 127 10.53 -12.65 10.37
CA LYS A 127 9.98 -13.13 9.09
C LYS A 127 8.76 -14.04 9.25
N PHE A 128 8.66 -14.80 10.35
CA PHE A 128 7.51 -15.68 10.60
C PHE A 128 6.30 -14.86 11.05
N VAL A 129 6.52 -13.84 11.90
CA VAL A 129 5.46 -12.90 12.33
C VAL A 129 4.92 -12.13 11.13
N MET A 130 5.81 -11.60 10.26
CA MET A 130 5.39 -10.85 9.09
C MET A 130 4.66 -11.73 8.06
N ARG A 131 5.10 -12.98 7.85
CA ARG A 131 4.38 -13.94 7.02
C ARG A 131 2.99 -14.21 7.59
N CYS A 132 2.89 -14.48 8.89
CA CYS A 132 1.60 -14.70 9.57
C CYS A 132 0.68 -13.49 9.38
N LEU A 133 1.15 -12.27 9.66
CA LEU A 133 0.37 -11.05 9.48
C LEU A 133 -0.19 -10.95 8.06
N ASN A 134 0.66 -11.10 7.05
CA ASN A 134 0.26 -10.93 5.66
C ASN A 134 -0.74 -12.00 5.19
N GLN A 135 -0.60 -13.24 5.68
CA GLN A 135 -1.57 -14.31 5.39
C GLN A 135 -2.91 -14.07 6.07
N GLU A 136 -2.91 -13.64 7.34
CA GLU A 136 -4.15 -13.33 8.08
C GLU A 136 -4.88 -12.11 7.49
N LEU A 137 -4.15 -11.10 7.02
CA LEU A 137 -4.74 -9.95 6.32
C LEU A 137 -5.53 -10.37 5.07
N LEU A 138 -5.00 -11.30 4.26
CA LEU A 138 -5.72 -11.79 3.08
C LEU A 138 -7.03 -12.49 3.45
N LYS A 139 -7.07 -13.21 4.58
CA LYS A 139 -8.29 -13.89 5.04
C LYS A 139 -9.42 -12.90 5.38
N ILE A 140 -9.05 -11.68 5.78
CA ILE A 140 -10.01 -10.59 6.04
C ILE A 140 -10.13 -9.61 4.87
N ARG A 141 -9.69 -10.02 3.67
CA ARG A 141 -9.76 -9.24 2.41
C ARG A 141 -9.01 -7.91 2.44
N VAL A 142 -7.93 -7.83 3.21
CA VAL A 142 -7.00 -6.71 3.25
C VAL A 142 -5.73 -7.10 2.49
N LYS A 143 -5.40 -6.37 1.42
CA LYS A 143 -4.19 -6.62 0.64
C LYS A 143 -2.97 -6.08 1.38
N PRO A 144 -1.94 -6.89 1.70
CA PRO A 144 -0.64 -6.38 2.09
C PRO A 144 -0.11 -5.45 0.99
N TYR A 145 0.04 -4.16 1.29
CA TYR A 145 0.38 -3.14 0.32
C TYR A 145 1.83 -2.68 0.49
N TYR A 146 2.17 -2.14 1.67
CA TYR A 146 3.52 -1.71 2.00
C TYR A 146 3.99 -2.26 3.34
N ILE A 147 5.31 -2.50 3.44
CA ILE A 147 6.05 -2.49 4.70
C ILE A 147 6.97 -1.27 4.65
N PHE A 148 6.80 -0.33 5.57
CA PHE A 148 7.67 0.82 5.70
C PHE A 148 8.82 0.53 6.67
N GLN A 149 10.04 0.87 6.27
CA GLN A 149 11.14 1.02 7.22
C GLN A 149 10.76 2.05 8.28
N SER A 150 11.02 1.75 9.56
CA SER A 150 10.78 2.69 10.66
C SER A 150 11.54 4.00 10.44
N LYS A 151 10.87 5.13 10.71
CA LYS A 151 11.50 6.44 10.68
C LYS A 151 12.13 6.75 12.04
N HIS A 152 13.25 7.46 12.02
CA HIS A 152 13.82 8.01 13.24
C HIS A 152 12.94 9.12 13.80
N VAL A 153 12.14 8.80 14.81
CA VAL A 153 11.29 9.74 15.53
C VAL A 153 11.79 9.86 16.96
N LYS A 154 11.75 11.06 17.53
CA LYS A 154 12.14 11.29 18.93
C LYS A 154 11.30 10.38 19.86
N GLY A 155 11.98 9.66 20.73
CA GLY A 155 11.33 8.74 21.70
C GLY A 155 11.07 7.33 21.20
N THR A 156 11.25 7.02 19.90
CA THR A 156 10.95 5.69 19.32
C THR A 156 12.20 4.89 18.91
N LYS A 157 13.39 5.28 19.35
CA LYS A 157 14.66 4.66 18.94
C LYS A 157 14.71 3.15 19.19
N HIS A 158 14.07 2.66 20.24
CA HIS A 158 14.00 1.23 20.57
C HIS A 158 13.21 0.38 19.57
N PHE A 159 12.37 1.00 18.75
CA PHE A 159 11.64 0.33 17.66
C PHE A 159 12.37 0.37 16.31
N ASN A 160 13.53 1.00 16.22
CA ASN A 160 14.26 1.09 14.97
C ASN A 160 14.77 -0.29 14.54
N THR A 161 14.65 -0.56 13.25
CA THR A 161 15.14 -1.75 12.58
C THR A 161 16.21 -1.38 11.56
N SER A 162 17.02 -2.33 11.13
CA SER A 162 17.93 -2.17 10.01
C SER A 162 17.20 -2.35 8.67
N VAL A 163 17.81 -1.90 7.58
CA VAL A 163 17.33 -2.19 6.22
C VAL A 163 17.46 -3.68 5.92
N ASP A 164 18.49 -4.34 6.47
CA ASP A 164 18.73 -5.76 6.28
C ASP A 164 17.62 -6.62 6.88
N ASP A 165 17.03 -6.23 8.04
CA ASP A 165 15.84 -6.88 8.60
C ASP A 165 14.70 -6.93 7.57
N GLY A 166 14.45 -5.79 6.90
CA GLY A 166 13.41 -5.71 5.88
C GLY A 166 13.71 -6.55 4.65
N LEU A 167 14.95 -6.55 4.18
CA LEU A 167 15.39 -7.37 3.03
C LEU A 167 15.31 -8.87 3.33
N GLU A 168 15.70 -9.32 4.52
CA GLU A 168 15.57 -10.72 4.94
C GLU A 168 14.10 -11.16 4.96
N ILE A 169 13.21 -10.34 5.49
CA ILE A 169 11.77 -10.60 5.48
C ILE A 169 11.26 -10.73 4.04
N MET A 170 11.61 -9.80 3.16
CA MET A 170 11.15 -9.82 1.76
C MET A 170 11.65 -11.04 1.00
N GLU A 171 12.89 -11.46 1.24
CA GLU A 171 13.45 -12.66 0.65
C GLU A 171 12.73 -13.92 1.12
N TYR A 172 12.50 -14.03 2.44
CA TYR A 172 11.77 -15.14 3.02
C TYR A 172 10.33 -15.25 2.48
N LEU A 173 9.61 -14.14 2.41
CA LEU A 173 8.23 -14.14 1.91
C LEU A 173 8.13 -14.69 0.49
N ARG A 174 9.13 -14.43 -0.38
CA ARG A 174 9.13 -14.91 -1.77
C ARG A 174 9.04 -16.42 -1.91
N GLY A 175 9.64 -17.15 -0.99
CA GLY A 175 9.66 -18.63 -1.06
C GLY A 175 8.54 -19.32 -0.28
N TYR A 176 7.88 -18.61 0.64
CA TYR A 176 7.07 -19.28 1.67
C TYR A 176 5.63 -18.76 1.80
N THR A 177 5.16 -17.95 0.85
CA THR A 177 3.76 -17.51 0.80
C THR A 177 3.33 -17.14 -0.61
N SER A 178 2.01 -16.94 -0.80
CA SER A 178 1.45 -16.47 -2.07
C SER A 178 1.99 -15.08 -2.43
N GLY A 179 2.20 -14.81 -3.71
CA GLY A 179 2.54 -13.47 -4.21
C GLY A 179 1.54 -12.39 -3.78
N MET A 180 0.28 -12.77 -3.53
CA MET A 180 -0.72 -11.84 -2.98
C MET A 180 -0.41 -11.39 -1.56
N ALA A 181 0.31 -12.20 -0.78
CA ALA A 181 0.72 -11.89 0.59
C ALA A 181 2.07 -11.16 0.68
N ILE A 182 2.65 -10.78 -0.45
CA ILE A 182 3.95 -10.10 -0.49
C ILE A 182 3.74 -8.61 -0.76
N PRO A 183 3.96 -7.74 0.24
CA PRO A 183 3.91 -6.28 0.07
C PRO A 183 5.15 -5.74 -0.62
N THR A 184 5.18 -4.45 -0.91
CA THR A 184 6.40 -3.74 -1.29
C THR A 184 7.09 -3.19 -0.04
N TYR A 185 8.36 -3.48 0.14
CA TYR A 185 9.18 -2.88 1.19
C TYR A 185 9.65 -1.49 0.77
N ILE A 186 9.38 -0.49 1.59
CA ILE A 186 9.63 0.93 1.28
C ILE A 186 10.53 1.57 2.33
N VAL A 187 11.59 2.19 1.88
CA VAL A 187 12.37 3.14 2.65
C VAL A 187 12.05 4.56 2.20
N ASN A 188 11.71 5.43 3.15
CA ASN A 188 11.54 6.84 2.83
C ASN A 188 12.93 7.50 2.74
N ALA A 189 13.38 7.78 1.52
CA ALA A 189 14.68 8.38 1.29
C ALA A 189 14.76 9.78 1.94
N PRO A 190 15.91 10.11 2.56
CA PRO A 190 16.11 11.41 3.21
C PRO A 190 15.97 12.58 2.23
N LYS A 191 15.80 13.79 2.79
CA LYS A 191 15.80 15.06 2.04
C LYS A 191 14.80 15.11 0.87
N GLY A 192 13.61 14.53 1.07
CA GLY A 192 12.55 14.58 0.05
C GLY A 192 12.70 13.56 -1.08
N GLY A 193 13.60 12.58 -0.97
CA GLY A 193 13.83 11.54 -1.99
C GLY A 193 12.68 10.56 -2.21
N GLY A 194 11.58 10.71 -1.44
CA GLY A 194 10.34 9.97 -1.64
C GLY A 194 10.37 8.52 -1.14
N LYS A 195 9.39 7.76 -1.58
CA LYS A 195 9.24 6.33 -1.27
C LYS A 195 10.11 5.50 -2.21
N THR A 196 11.18 4.93 -1.69
CA THR A 196 12.11 4.09 -2.46
C THR A 196 11.83 2.63 -2.16
N PRO A 197 11.37 1.82 -3.13
CA PRO A 197 11.18 0.39 -2.95
C PRO A 197 12.53 -0.32 -2.90
N LEU A 198 12.70 -1.21 -1.93
CA LEU A 198 13.86 -2.09 -1.82
C LEU A 198 13.44 -3.55 -1.99
N LEU A 199 14.24 -4.28 -2.74
CA LEU A 199 14.08 -5.71 -2.97
C LEU A 199 15.43 -6.41 -2.79
N PRO A 200 15.45 -7.70 -2.37
CA PRO A 200 16.64 -8.53 -2.51
C PRO A 200 17.13 -8.52 -3.95
N GLN A 201 18.45 -8.55 -4.14
CA GLN A 201 19.04 -8.50 -5.47
C GLN A 201 18.86 -9.87 -6.15
N TYR A 202 17.94 -9.96 -7.09
CA TYR A 202 17.69 -11.16 -7.89
C TYR A 202 18.41 -11.15 -9.24
N LEU A 203 18.62 -9.98 -9.85
CA LEU A 203 19.45 -9.84 -11.05
C LEU A 203 20.91 -9.75 -10.65
N VAL A 204 21.68 -10.81 -10.93
CA VAL A 204 23.11 -10.92 -10.59
C VAL A 204 23.97 -10.21 -11.64
N SER A 205 23.72 -10.51 -12.92
CA SER A 205 24.42 -9.85 -14.03
C SER A 205 23.58 -9.92 -15.31
N LYS A 206 23.93 -9.06 -16.28
CA LYS A 206 23.31 -9.02 -17.60
C LYS A 206 24.41 -9.07 -18.67
N GLY A 207 24.26 -9.99 -19.64
CA GLY A 207 25.04 -10.07 -20.86
C GLY A 207 24.28 -9.45 -22.04
N THR A 208 24.73 -9.76 -23.26
CA THR A 208 24.09 -9.27 -24.51
C THR A 208 22.80 -10.05 -24.80
N ASP A 209 22.80 -11.35 -24.55
CA ASP A 209 21.76 -12.30 -24.92
C ASP A 209 21.32 -13.19 -23.72
N TYR A 210 21.73 -12.83 -22.51
CA TYR A 210 21.38 -13.59 -21.31
C TYR A 210 21.36 -12.71 -20.06
N VAL A 211 20.69 -13.20 -19.01
CA VAL A 211 20.77 -12.69 -17.65
C VAL A 211 21.14 -13.83 -16.67
N MET A 212 21.83 -13.47 -15.62
CA MET A 212 22.07 -14.34 -14.47
C MET A 212 21.13 -13.94 -13.35
N LEU A 213 20.29 -14.86 -12.91
CA LEU A 213 19.30 -14.65 -11.88
C LEU A 213 19.63 -15.46 -10.63
N ARG A 214 19.45 -14.86 -9.46
CA ARG A 214 19.43 -15.57 -8.18
C ARG A 214 17.98 -15.90 -7.82
N THR A 215 17.67 -17.18 -7.67
CA THR A 215 16.34 -17.65 -7.26
C THR A 215 16.11 -17.37 -5.77
N TRP A 216 14.86 -17.52 -5.32
CA TRP A 216 14.50 -17.45 -3.90
C TRP A 216 15.21 -18.52 -3.03
N GLU A 217 15.64 -19.62 -3.62
CA GLU A 217 16.46 -20.66 -2.96
C GLU A 217 17.96 -20.30 -2.92
N GLY A 218 18.36 -19.16 -3.47
CA GLY A 218 19.77 -18.74 -3.57
C GLY A 218 20.54 -19.36 -4.75
N LYS A 219 19.90 -20.18 -5.60
CA LYS A 219 20.54 -20.73 -6.78
C LYS A 219 20.75 -19.64 -7.84
N VAL A 220 21.93 -19.62 -8.46
CA VAL A 220 22.21 -18.75 -9.61
C VAL A 220 21.97 -19.54 -10.88
N ILE A 221 21.09 -19.03 -11.73
CA ILE A 221 20.73 -19.63 -13.01
C ILE A 221 20.98 -18.66 -14.16
N LYS A 222 21.38 -19.19 -15.32
CA LYS A 222 21.43 -18.43 -16.58
C LYS A 222 20.07 -18.56 -17.27
N MET A 223 19.53 -17.43 -17.74
CA MET A 223 18.33 -17.38 -18.57
C MET A 223 18.68 -16.61 -19.86
N GLU A 224 18.24 -17.11 -21.01
CA GLU A 224 18.34 -16.40 -22.28
C GLU A 224 17.45 -15.16 -22.23
N ASP A 225 17.98 -14.02 -22.72
CA ASP A 225 17.31 -12.72 -22.75
C ASP A 225 17.56 -12.10 -24.13
N GLU A 226 16.87 -12.62 -25.13
CA GLU A 226 16.98 -12.14 -26.49
C GLU A 226 16.37 -10.72 -26.61
N PRO A 227 16.99 -9.82 -27.38
CA PRO A 227 16.42 -8.50 -27.61
C PRO A 227 15.06 -8.60 -28.31
N ALA A 228 14.17 -7.68 -27.96
CA ALA A 228 12.85 -7.64 -28.59
C ALA A 228 12.98 -7.51 -30.12
N VAL A 229 12.26 -8.36 -30.84
CA VAL A 229 12.23 -8.33 -32.31
C VAL A 229 11.53 -7.07 -32.78
N ASP A 230 12.11 -6.36 -33.72
CA ASP A 230 11.45 -5.24 -34.38
C ASP A 230 10.32 -5.75 -35.30
N ILE A 231 9.11 -5.70 -34.79
CA ILE A 231 7.90 -6.16 -35.50
C ILE A 231 7.72 -5.45 -36.84
N LYS A 232 8.11 -4.18 -36.94
CA LYS A 232 8.02 -3.44 -38.22
C LYS A 232 8.99 -3.98 -39.25
N LYS A 233 10.16 -4.44 -38.83
CA LYS A 233 11.14 -5.08 -39.72
C LYS A 233 10.64 -6.46 -40.18
N LEU A 234 10.11 -7.26 -39.25
CA LEU A 234 9.52 -8.56 -39.55
C LEU A 234 8.35 -8.48 -40.56
N ILE A 235 7.42 -7.53 -40.38
CA ILE A 235 6.30 -7.33 -41.29
C ILE A 235 6.79 -6.93 -42.69
N LYS A 236 7.86 -6.11 -42.78
CA LYS A 236 8.44 -5.73 -44.08
C LYS A 236 9.14 -6.89 -44.79
N GLU A 237 9.81 -7.75 -44.03
CA GLU A 237 10.47 -8.95 -44.56
C GLU A 237 9.45 -9.96 -45.10
N GLN A 238 8.34 -10.20 -44.36
CA GLN A 238 7.26 -11.09 -44.80
C GLN A 238 6.39 -10.55 -45.92
N ALA A 239 6.40 -9.26 -46.19
CA ALA A 239 5.69 -8.64 -47.33
C ALA A 239 6.50 -8.62 -48.63
N GLN A 240 7.77 -9.08 -48.61
CA GLN A 240 8.66 -9.16 -49.74
C GLN A 240 8.85 -10.61 -50.29
N ASP A 241 8.35 -11.60 -49.56
CA ASP A 241 8.19 -12.99 -49.98
C ASP A 241 6.75 -13.27 -50.50
#